data_bab01c7a272ae01e68b63f33cb261425
#
_entry.id   bab01c7a272ae01e68b63f33cb261425
#
_cell.length_a   1.000
_cell.length_b   1.000
_cell.length_c   1.000
_cell.angle_alpha   90.00
_cell.angle_beta   90.00
_cell.angle_gamma   90.00
#
_symmetry.space_group_name_H-M   'P 1'
#
loop_
_entity.id
_entity.type
_entity.pdbx_description
1 polymer ?
#
loop_
_entity_poly.entity_id
_entity_poly.type
_entity_poly.pdbx_seq_one_letter_code
_entity_poly.pdbx_strand_id
1 'polypeptide(L)'
;MNKIAFTNDLTVLLRGSRTLLVVATARTWKKRRFPCVLSEKLRGLAIDLARDVGPGDNGNVQSTLTGGTAPRRLAAGVLPDQVSRHNSPARAEAVRAIMSRLGADTRGKTAVLLVLEDAAHLTPAANAVGRALPLFSLRASTKPTTVQIAAVDTGGRAVRWTRAVKETVAANREAARLVDTPPTDLDPAALAREAKALLRGITGVRVREFVGPALLANKLGGIHAVGRCAVSKPRLLQATFSPRGAKKHVALVGKGITYDTGGLNIKTGSRMSGMKGDMGGAAAVLGAFRVLASSGCKHKLSLVLCIAENAIGPAAYKPDDVVV
;
A
#
# COMPACT_ATOMS: atom_id res chain seq x y z
N MET A 1 12.68 -4.67 7.51
CA MET A 1 11.44 -4.09 6.93
C MET A 1 10.93 -2.94 7.79
N ASN A 2 10.47 -1.84 7.19
CA ASN A 2 9.93 -0.71 7.93
C ASN A 2 8.57 -1.04 8.56
N LYS A 3 8.46 -0.92 9.88
CA LYS A 3 7.19 -1.06 10.61
C LYS A 3 6.46 0.25 10.65
N ILE A 4 5.15 0.23 10.39
CA ILE A 4 4.25 1.37 10.58
C ILE A 4 3.39 1.10 11.81
N ALA A 5 3.36 2.06 12.73
CA ALA A 5 2.51 2.05 13.90
C ALA A 5 1.62 3.29 13.90
N PHE A 6 0.40 3.18 14.40
CA PHE A 6 -0.57 4.26 14.47
C PHE A 6 -0.89 4.58 15.92
N THR A 7 -0.96 5.85 16.26
CA THR A 7 -1.35 6.30 17.60
C THR A 7 -2.32 7.48 17.52
N ASN A 8 -3.25 7.54 18.46
CA ASN A 8 -4.09 8.74 18.70
C ASN A 8 -3.51 9.61 19.82
N ASP A 9 -2.48 9.14 20.50
CA ASP A 9 -1.82 9.82 21.59
C ASP A 9 -0.52 10.48 21.09
N LEU A 10 -0.48 11.79 21.18
CA LEU A 10 0.62 12.61 20.70
C LEU A 10 1.85 12.54 21.62
N THR A 11 1.63 12.24 22.90
CA THR A 11 2.73 11.99 23.84
C THR A 11 3.44 10.69 23.46
N VAL A 12 2.68 9.65 23.11
CA VAL A 12 3.23 8.39 22.59
C VAL A 12 3.93 8.59 21.26
N LEU A 13 3.40 9.45 20.36
CA LEU A 13 4.06 9.79 19.11
C LEU A 13 5.46 10.33 19.35
N LEU A 14 5.59 11.30 20.23
CA LEU A 14 6.86 12.01 20.48
C LEU A 14 7.85 11.20 21.30
N ARG A 15 7.36 10.34 22.20
CA ARG A 15 8.22 9.56 23.11
C ARG A 15 9.27 8.74 22.36
N GLY A 16 10.53 9.00 22.62
CA GLY A 16 11.68 8.30 22.02
C GLY A 16 11.81 8.48 20.50
N SER A 17 11.13 9.46 19.92
CA SER A 17 11.28 9.79 18.51
C SER A 17 12.59 10.52 18.26
N ARG A 18 13.39 10.02 17.33
CA ARG A 18 14.63 10.67 16.89
C ARG A 18 14.35 11.73 15.85
N THR A 19 13.44 11.45 14.92
CA THR A 19 12.99 12.38 13.89
C THR A 19 11.49 12.59 14.01
N LEU A 20 11.06 13.86 13.98
CA LEU A 20 9.66 14.26 13.88
C LEU A 20 9.43 14.97 12.55
N LEU A 21 8.54 14.43 11.74
CA LEU A 21 8.01 15.09 10.54
C LEU A 21 6.61 15.61 10.84
N VAL A 22 6.38 16.88 10.58
CA VAL A 22 5.05 17.49 10.63
C VAL A 22 4.64 17.87 9.21
N VAL A 23 3.48 17.41 8.76
CA VAL A 23 2.97 17.64 7.40
C VAL A 23 1.69 18.43 7.47
N ALA A 24 1.63 19.56 6.80
CA ALA A 24 0.45 20.43 6.71
C ALA A 24 0.43 21.20 5.39
N THR A 25 -0.72 21.77 5.02
CA THR A 25 -0.84 22.68 3.88
C THR A 25 -0.17 24.03 4.18
N ALA A 26 0.28 24.73 3.13
CA ALA A 26 0.92 26.04 3.27
C ALA A 26 0.03 27.03 4.05
N ARG A 27 -1.27 27.05 3.77
CA ARG A 27 -2.22 27.88 4.52
C ARG A 27 -2.36 27.50 5.99
N THR A 28 -2.23 26.19 6.32
CA THR A 28 -2.27 25.73 7.70
C THR A 28 -1.01 26.17 8.46
N TRP A 29 0.15 26.11 7.83
CA TRP A 29 1.41 26.61 8.41
C TRP A 29 1.38 28.13 8.71
N LYS A 30 0.64 28.92 7.92
CA LYS A 30 0.48 30.37 8.10
C LYS A 30 -0.45 30.75 9.26
N LYS A 31 -1.26 29.82 9.79
CA LYS A 31 -2.19 30.09 10.89
C LYS A 31 -1.40 30.34 12.19
N ARG A 32 -1.73 31.40 12.93
CA ARG A 32 -1.12 31.71 14.25
C ARG A 32 -1.28 30.59 15.28
N ARG A 33 -2.36 29.76 15.16
CA ARG A 33 -2.63 28.62 16.02
C ARG A 33 -2.33 27.33 15.24
N PHE A 34 -1.07 27.05 15.01
CA PHE A 34 -0.67 25.70 14.61
C PHE A 34 -0.95 24.74 15.75
N PRO A 35 -1.39 23.50 15.48
CA PRO A 35 -1.82 22.58 16.54
C PRO A 35 -0.82 22.50 17.70
N CYS A 36 -1.31 22.77 18.91
CA CYS A 36 -0.50 22.95 20.13
C CYS A 36 0.07 21.65 20.71
N VAL A 37 0.38 20.68 19.87
CA VAL A 37 0.93 19.40 20.30
C VAL A 37 2.42 19.44 20.55
N LEU A 38 3.06 20.47 20.00
CA LEU A 38 4.50 20.68 20.14
C LEU A 38 4.76 21.73 21.22
N SER A 39 5.87 21.57 21.91
CA SER A 39 6.38 22.64 22.77
C SER A 39 6.55 23.92 21.95
N GLU A 40 6.48 25.07 22.59
CA GLU A 40 6.59 26.37 21.92
C GLU A 40 7.86 26.48 21.08
N LYS A 41 8.99 26.01 21.59
CA LYS A 41 10.27 25.97 20.89
C LYS A 41 10.21 25.14 19.60
N LEU A 42 9.66 23.90 19.66
CA LEU A 42 9.55 23.02 18.50
C LEU A 42 8.54 23.56 17.48
N ARG A 43 7.47 24.18 17.95
CA ARG A 43 6.45 24.81 17.10
C ARG A 43 7.03 26.01 16.33
N GLY A 44 7.75 26.90 16.99
CA GLY A 44 8.42 28.03 16.35
C GLY A 44 9.38 27.56 15.26
N LEU A 45 10.26 26.62 15.60
CA LEU A 45 11.22 26.05 14.66
C LEU A 45 10.54 25.36 13.46
N ALA A 46 9.42 24.67 13.65
CA ALA A 46 8.67 24.03 12.57
C ALA A 46 8.04 25.08 11.64
N ILE A 47 7.51 26.17 12.17
CA ILE A 47 6.93 27.26 11.39
C ILE A 47 8.01 27.97 10.56
N ASP A 48 9.17 28.24 11.13
CA ASP A 48 10.27 28.87 10.41
C ASP A 48 10.77 28.02 9.26
N LEU A 49 10.98 26.70 9.50
CA LEU A 49 11.30 25.76 8.43
C LEU A 49 10.24 25.73 7.32
N ALA A 50 8.96 25.78 7.67
CA ALA A 50 7.89 25.74 6.70
C ALA A 50 7.81 27.03 5.84
N ARG A 51 8.19 28.19 6.42
CA ARG A 51 8.27 29.46 5.68
C ARG A 51 9.38 29.45 4.64
N ASP A 52 10.55 28.92 5.00
CA ASP A 52 11.71 28.87 4.10
C ASP A 52 11.48 27.94 2.91
N VAL A 53 10.75 26.85 3.12
CA VAL A 53 10.61 25.77 2.13
C VAL A 53 9.60 26.08 1.04
N GLY A 54 8.50 26.71 1.38
CA GLY A 54 7.35 26.84 0.48
C GLY A 54 6.76 25.50 0.02
N PRO A 55 5.58 25.47 -0.60
CA PRO A 55 4.88 24.23 -0.92
C PRO A 55 5.42 23.48 -2.15
N GLY A 56 5.89 24.17 -3.20
CA GLY A 56 6.15 23.56 -4.50
C GLY A 56 4.91 22.86 -5.08
N ASP A 57 5.03 22.30 -6.28
CA ASP A 57 3.91 21.59 -6.94
C ASP A 57 3.60 20.23 -6.29
N ASN A 58 4.62 19.51 -5.83
CA ASN A 58 4.53 18.16 -5.26
C ASN A 58 4.87 18.10 -3.77
N GLY A 59 4.68 19.22 -3.04
CA GLY A 59 5.07 19.34 -1.66
C GLY A 59 6.59 19.39 -1.46
N ASN A 60 7.03 20.08 -0.45
CA ASN A 60 8.45 20.21 -0.09
C ASN A 60 8.66 19.86 1.37
N VAL A 61 9.90 19.52 1.73
CA VAL A 61 10.31 19.20 3.10
C VAL A 61 11.69 19.77 3.39
N GLN A 62 11.81 20.39 4.54
CA GLN A 62 13.09 20.84 5.11
C GLN A 62 13.23 20.30 6.52
N SER A 63 14.46 20.09 6.99
CA SER A 63 14.70 19.59 8.34
C SER A 63 15.91 20.24 8.99
N THR A 64 15.87 20.33 10.31
CA THR A 64 16.97 20.85 11.12
C THR A 64 17.16 20.02 12.39
N LEU A 65 18.27 20.23 13.07
CA LEU A 65 18.53 19.68 14.40
C LEU A 65 17.89 20.61 15.45
N THR A 66 17.29 19.99 16.48
CA THR A 66 16.56 20.72 17.53
C THR A 66 17.45 21.18 18.69
N GLY A 67 18.68 20.67 18.75
CA GLY A 67 19.52 20.78 19.94
C GLY A 67 19.13 19.82 21.07
N GLY A 68 17.97 19.14 20.98
CA GLY A 68 17.50 18.17 21.95
C GLY A 68 17.75 16.72 21.53
N THR A 69 17.37 15.77 22.40
CA THR A 69 17.53 14.34 22.17
C THR A 69 16.29 13.69 21.56
N ALA A 70 15.10 14.18 21.88
CA ALA A 70 13.82 13.61 21.43
C ALA A 70 12.77 14.72 21.18
N PRO A 71 12.51 15.10 19.93
CA PRO A 71 13.19 14.66 18.73
C PRO A 71 14.56 15.37 18.55
N ARG A 72 15.54 14.66 18.03
CA ARG A 72 16.83 15.23 17.63
C ARG A 72 16.73 16.02 16.32
N ARG A 73 15.88 15.57 15.41
CA ARG A 73 15.61 16.19 14.11
C ARG A 73 14.13 16.56 14.01
N LEU A 74 13.86 17.77 13.56
CA LEU A 74 12.54 18.24 13.20
C LEU A 74 12.49 18.49 11.69
N ALA A 75 11.43 18.06 11.04
CA ALA A 75 11.17 18.30 9.62
C ALA A 75 9.77 18.92 9.45
N ALA A 76 9.68 19.93 8.60
CA ALA A 76 8.44 20.55 8.18
C ALA A 76 8.15 20.16 6.72
N GLY A 77 7.04 19.47 6.51
CA GLY A 77 6.51 19.10 5.19
C GLY A 77 5.39 20.06 4.81
N VAL A 78 5.57 20.79 3.71
CA VAL A 78 4.61 21.79 3.24
C VAL A 78 3.90 21.29 2.01
N LEU A 79 2.56 21.12 2.12
CA LEU A 79 1.70 20.70 1.04
C LEU A 79 1.18 21.92 0.26
N PRO A 80 0.99 21.83 -1.08
CA PRO A 80 0.40 22.90 -1.85
C PRO A 80 -1.05 23.18 -1.41
N ASP A 81 -1.46 24.44 -1.45
CA ASP A 81 -2.83 24.86 -1.13
C ASP A 81 -3.80 24.56 -2.29
N GLN A 82 -3.30 24.70 -3.50
CA GLN A 82 -4.09 24.44 -4.70
C GLN A 82 -4.38 22.97 -4.88
N VAL A 83 -5.55 22.68 -5.37
CA VAL A 83 -6.01 21.36 -5.79
C VAL A 83 -6.41 21.40 -7.26
N SER A 84 -6.24 20.29 -7.95
CA SER A 84 -6.56 20.16 -9.35
C SER A 84 -7.07 18.74 -9.62
N ARG A 85 -7.39 18.44 -10.87
CA ARG A 85 -7.69 17.06 -11.28
C ARG A 85 -6.58 16.07 -10.89
N HIS A 86 -5.32 16.50 -10.92
CA HIS A 86 -4.15 15.66 -10.62
C HIS A 86 -3.64 15.81 -9.19
N ASN A 87 -4.07 16.85 -8.49
CA ASN A 87 -3.72 17.11 -7.09
C ASN A 87 -4.99 17.18 -6.25
N SER A 88 -5.45 16.02 -5.78
CA SER A 88 -6.68 15.92 -4.98
C SER A 88 -6.61 16.71 -3.68
N PRO A 89 -7.75 17.07 -3.06
CA PRO A 89 -7.77 17.78 -1.77
C PRO A 89 -6.95 17.12 -0.66
N ALA A 90 -6.80 15.79 -0.70
CA ALA A 90 -5.97 15.05 0.26
C ALA A 90 -4.47 15.14 -0.03
N ARG A 91 -4.05 15.58 -1.21
CA ARG A 91 -2.66 15.77 -1.65
C ARG A 91 -1.77 14.56 -1.37
N ALA A 92 -2.30 13.37 -1.59
CA ALA A 92 -1.64 12.12 -1.23
C ALA A 92 -0.26 11.97 -1.88
N GLU A 93 -0.10 12.37 -3.15
CA GLU A 93 1.19 12.30 -3.83
C GLU A 93 2.23 13.24 -3.20
N ALA A 94 1.83 14.44 -2.79
CA ALA A 94 2.72 15.37 -2.09
C ALA A 94 3.15 14.80 -0.72
N VAL A 95 2.24 14.19 0.02
CA VAL A 95 2.58 13.49 1.28
C VAL A 95 3.59 12.36 1.02
N ARG A 96 3.38 11.55 -0.03
CA ARG A 96 4.31 10.48 -0.40
C ARG A 96 5.69 11.04 -0.77
N ALA A 97 5.74 12.09 -1.58
CA ALA A 97 6.97 12.71 -2.02
C ALA A 97 7.77 13.30 -0.83
N ILE A 98 7.10 14.00 0.09
CA ILE A 98 7.69 14.51 1.33
C ILE A 98 8.31 13.37 2.14
N MET A 99 7.54 12.31 2.39
CA MET A 99 8.04 11.16 3.17
C MET A 99 9.18 10.44 2.46
N SER A 100 9.14 10.30 1.13
CA SER A 100 10.21 9.67 0.36
C SER A 100 11.51 10.48 0.37
N ARG A 101 11.43 11.82 0.32
CA ARG A 101 12.60 12.70 0.40
C ARG A 101 13.25 12.70 1.79
N LEU A 102 12.43 12.72 2.84
CA LEU A 102 12.94 12.66 4.21
C LEU A 102 13.53 11.29 4.54
N GLY A 103 12.87 10.22 4.11
CA GLY A 103 13.18 8.84 4.49
C GLY A 103 12.83 8.52 5.94
N ALA A 104 12.91 7.25 6.31
CA ALA A 104 12.83 6.82 7.70
C ALA A 104 14.21 6.92 8.36
N ASP A 105 14.27 7.39 9.61
CA ASP A 105 15.53 7.45 10.36
C ASP A 105 15.99 6.03 10.71
N THR A 106 17.12 5.62 10.14
CA THR A 106 17.69 4.28 10.36
C THR A 106 18.33 4.10 11.74
N ARG A 107 18.50 5.20 12.50
CA ARG A 107 19.12 5.22 13.82
C ARG A 107 18.10 5.34 14.95
N GLY A 108 16.80 5.41 14.64
CA GLY A 108 15.76 5.52 15.64
C GLY A 108 14.34 5.60 15.08
N LYS A 109 13.39 5.89 15.95
CA LYS A 109 11.97 6.03 15.59
C LYS A 109 11.73 7.33 14.83
N THR A 110 11.02 7.25 13.71
CA THR A 110 10.47 8.41 13.00
C THR A 110 9.02 8.61 13.42
N ALA A 111 8.69 9.78 13.92
CA ALA A 111 7.32 10.23 14.18
C ALA A 111 6.83 11.05 12.98
N VAL A 112 5.59 10.79 12.54
CA VAL A 112 4.91 11.55 11.49
C VAL A 112 3.62 12.11 12.06
N LEU A 113 3.49 13.43 12.10
CA LEU A 113 2.27 14.13 12.46
C LEU A 113 1.61 14.69 11.20
N LEU A 114 0.46 14.16 10.85
CA LEU A 114 -0.36 14.65 9.74
C LEU A 114 -1.36 15.67 10.29
N VAL A 115 -1.34 16.89 9.77
CA VAL A 115 -2.33 17.93 10.10
C VAL A 115 -3.31 18.02 8.95
N LEU A 116 -4.52 17.54 9.17
CA LEU A 116 -5.54 17.36 8.14
C LEU A 116 -6.56 18.51 8.14
N GLU A 117 -6.88 19.03 6.98
CA GLU A 117 -7.95 20.02 6.80
C GLU A 117 -9.33 19.38 6.87
N ASP A 118 -9.43 18.10 6.52
CA ASP A 118 -10.64 17.29 6.58
C ASP A 118 -10.27 15.86 7.05
N ALA A 119 -11.10 15.29 7.92
CA ALA A 119 -10.92 13.92 8.40
C ALA A 119 -10.97 12.88 7.26
N ALA A 120 -11.68 13.15 6.17
CA ALA A 120 -11.72 12.30 4.97
C ALA A 120 -10.33 12.16 4.31
N HIS A 121 -9.41 13.09 4.54
CA HIS A 121 -8.04 13.03 4.04
C HIS A 121 -7.16 12.00 4.79
N LEU A 122 -7.64 11.43 5.91
CA LEU A 122 -6.86 10.50 6.73
C LEU A 122 -6.37 9.28 5.94
N THR A 123 -7.29 8.60 5.25
CA THR A 123 -6.95 7.37 4.52
C THR A 123 -5.95 7.60 3.39
N PRO A 124 -6.17 8.57 2.46
CA PRO A 124 -5.20 8.83 1.40
C PRO A 124 -3.84 9.32 1.93
N ALA A 125 -3.80 10.16 2.97
CA ALA A 125 -2.55 10.61 3.57
C ALA A 125 -1.77 9.47 4.24
N ALA A 126 -2.46 8.59 4.99
CA ALA A 126 -1.86 7.42 5.60
C ALA A 126 -1.30 6.43 4.56
N ASN A 127 -2.06 6.17 3.49
CA ASN A 127 -1.60 5.36 2.36
C ASN A 127 -0.37 5.96 1.69
N ALA A 128 -0.31 7.27 1.55
CA ALA A 128 0.82 7.97 0.97
C ALA A 128 2.10 7.76 1.79
N VAL A 129 2.03 7.87 3.13
CA VAL A 129 3.16 7.52 4.01
C VAL A 129 3.52 6.04 3.85
N GLY A 130 2.53 5.15 3.78
CA GLY A 130 2.73 3.72 3.57
C GLY A 130 3.46 3.40 2.26
N ARG A 131 3.10 4.07 1.17
CA ARG A 131 3.72 3.91 -0.15
C ARG A 131 5.17 4.40 -0.19
N ALA A 132 5.50 5.41 0.58
CA ALA A 132 6.89 5.89 0.72
C ALA A 132 7.80 4.92 1.50
N LEU A 133 7.25 3.88 2.12
CA LEU A 133 7.95 2.90 2.96
C LEU A 133 7.71 1.48 2.43
N PRO A 134 8.33 1.09 1.31
CA PRO A 134 8.10 -0.21 0.68
C PRO A 134 8.48 -1.36 1.61
N LEU A 135 7.80 -2.50 1.44
CA LEU A 135 8.10 -3.75 2.15
C LEU A 135 9.16 -4.58 1.40
N PHE A 136 9.19 -4.48 0.07
CA PHE A 136 10.16 -5.19 -0.75
C PHE A 136 11.48 -4.44 -0.85
N SER A 137 12.60 -5.13 -0.74
CA SER A 137 13.95 -4.62 -1.01
C SER A 137 14.88 -5.77 -1.35
N LEU A 138 15.63 -5.63 -2.44
CA LEU A 138 16.73 -6.55 -2.79
C LEU A 138 18.03 -6.25 -2.03
N ARG A 139 18.10 -5.11 -1.33
CA ARG A 139 19.29 -4.78 -0.54
C ARG A 139 19.35 -5.65 0.71
N ALA A 140 20.54 -6.13 1.04
CA ALA A 140 20.80 -6.83 2.30
C ALA A 140 20.25 -6.04 3.49
N SER A 141 19.77 -6.77 4.49
CA SER A 141 18.94 -6.28 5.57
C SER A 141 19.41 -4.96 6.19
N THR A 142 18.69 -3.89 5.91
CA THR A 142 18.73 -2.69 6.75
C THR A 142 17.99 -2.99 8.06
N LYS A 143 18.52 -2.51 9.19
CA LYS A 143 17.82 -2.63 10.48
C LYS A 143 16.38 -2.15 10.33
N PRO A 144 15.39 -2.90 10.85
CA PRO A 144 13.99 -2.48 10.74
C PRO A 144 13.81 -1.14 11.47
N THR A 145 13.22 -0.17 10.77
CA THR A 145 12.90 1.12 11.35
C THR A 145 11.41 1.17 11.71
N THR A 146 11.07 1.93 12.74
CA THR A 146 9.68 2.16 13.11
C THR A 146 9.28 3.57 12.73
N VAL A 147 8.22 3.68 11.92
CA VAL A 147 7.54 4.94 11.61
C VAL A 147 6.22 4.95 12.34
N GLN A 148 6.06 5.87 13.28
CA GLN A 148 4.83 6.04 14.04
C GLN A 148 4.07 7.24 13.51
N ILE A 149 2.77 7.07 13.24
CA ILE A 149 1.93 8.08 12.60
C ILE A 149 0.82 8.48 13.55
N ALA A 150 0.62 9.79 13.71
CA ALA A 150 -0.57 10.38 14.29
C ALA A 150 -1.18 11.39 13.32
N ALA A 151 -2.47 11.65 13.48
CA ALA A 151 -3.19 12.66 12.71
C ALA A 151 -3.99 13.56 13.63
N VAL A 152 -4.03 14.84 13.31
CA VAL A 152 -4.85 15.86 13.99
C VAL A 152 -5.57 16.71 12.95
N ASP A 153 -6.68 17.32 13.36
CA ASP A 153 -7.32 18.38 12.58
C ASP A 153 -6.54 19.69 12.71
N THR A 154 -6.94 20.71 11.96
CA THR A 154 -6.31 22.05 12.03
C THR A 154 -6.49 22.75 13.39
N GLY A 155 -7.36 22.26 14.26
CA GLY A 155 -7.55 22.71 15.65
C GLY A 155 -6.71 21.93 16.65
N GLY A 156 -5.97 20.91 16.22
CA GLY A 156 -5.10 20.09 17.07
C GLY A 156 -5.82 18.90 17.73
N ARG A 157 -7.09 18.63 17.39
CA ARG A 157 -7.81 17.48 17.91
C ARG A 157 -7.42 16.21 17.16
N ALA A 158 -7.20 15.11 17.88
CA ALA A 158 -6.80 13.84 17.28
C ALA A 158 -7.87 13.30 16.31
N VAL A 159 -7.45 12.96 15.10
CA VAL A 159 -8.26 12.22 14.12
C VAL A 159 -8.00 10.72 14.34
N ARG A 160 -9.06 9.97 14.68
CA ARG A 160 -8.94 8.58 15.12
C ARG A 160 -8.67 7.61 14.00
N TRP A 161 -7.73 6.71 14.22
CA TRP A 161 -7.42 5.59 13.34
C TRP A 161 -8.47 4.48 13.49
N THR A 162 -9.24 4.25 12.44
CA THR A 162 -10.13 3.09 12.37
C THR A 162 -9.37 1.82 11.97
N ARG A 163 -9.94 0.65 12.27
CA ARG A 163 -9.39 -0.63 11.79
C ARG A 163 -9.29 -0.64 10.26
N ALA A 164 -10.32 -0.17 9.57
CA ALA A 164 -10.35 -0.10 8.11
C ALA A 164 -9.17 0.70 7.53
N VAL A 165 -8.84 1.88 8.08
CA VAL A 165 -7.70 2.68 7.64
C VAL A 165 -6.38 1.92 7.82
N LYS A 166 -6.17 1.31 8.99
CA LYS A 166 -4.95 0.55 9.29
C LYS A 166 -4.77 -0.65 8.35
N GLU A 167 -5.85 -1.41 8.14
CA GLU A 167 -5.86 -2.54 7.22
C GLU A 167 -5.65 -2.10 5.76
N THR A 168 -6.22 -0.95 5.34
CA THR A 168 -6.02 -0.41 4.00
C THR A 168 -4.55 -0.06 3.74
N VAL A 169 -3.88 0.61 4.69
CA VAL A 169 -2.45 0.90 4.56
C VAL A 169 -1.62 -0.38 4.48
N ALA A 170 -1.93 -1.37 5.32
CA ALA A 170 -1.24 -2.65 5.30
C ALA A 170 -1.46 -3.40 3.97
N ALA A 171 -2.71 -3.48 3.49
CA ALA A 171 -3.07 -4.14 2.25
C ALA A 171 -2.41 -3.50 1.02
N ASN A 172 -2.38 -2.16 0.94
CA ASN A 172 -1.72 -1.46 -0.16
C ASN A 172 -0.20 -1.70 -0.17
N ARG A 173 0.43 -1.76 1.00
CA ARG A 173 1.86 -2.09 1.10
C ARG A 173 2.15 -3.52 0.66
N GLU A 174 1.29 -4.48 1.04
CA GLU A 174 1.42 -5.87 0.60
C GLU A 174 1.17 -6.02 -0.90
N ALA A 175 0.17 -5.35 -1.47
CA ALA A 175 -0.07 -5.36 -2.90
C ALA A 175 1.16 -4.82 -3.67
N ALA A 176 1.74 -3.72 -3.20
CA ALA A 176 2.97 -3.18 -3.78
C ALA A 176 4.16 -4.16 -3.63
N ARG A 177 4.30 -4.82 -2.48
CA ARG A 177 5.34 -5.84 -2.27
C ARG A 177 5.23 -6.98 -3.27
N LEU A 178 4.01 -7.50 -3.48
CA LEU A 178 3.78 -8.56 -4.45
C LEU A 178 4.16 -8.13 -5.87
N VAL A 179 3.77 -6.92 -6.29
CA VAL A 179 4.12 -6.37 -7.61
C VAL A 179 5.64 -6.13 -7.76
N ASP A 180 6.31 -5.72 -6.69
CA ASP A 180 7.75 -5.45 -6.71
C ASP A 180 8.59 -6.74 -6.71
N THR A 181 8.05 -7.85 -6.20
CA THR A 181 8.76 -9.14 -6.11
C THR A 181 9.10 -9.67 -7.51
N PRO A 182 10.35 -10.11 -7.76
CA PRO A 182 10.75 -10.70 -9.03
C PRO A 182 9.92 -11.95 -9.38
N PRO A 183 9.65 -12.21 -10.67
CA PRO A 183 8.79 -13.32 -11.08
C PRO A 183 9.38 -14.70 -10.76
N THR A 184 10.70 -14.82 -10.66
CA THR A 184 11.37 -16.05 -10.19
C THR A 184 11.01 -16.40 -8.76
N ASP A 185 10.81 -15.38 -7.91
CA ASP A 185 10.43 -15.55 -6.50
C ASP A 185 8.91 -15.59 -6.30
N LEU A 186 8.15 -15.04 -7.25
CA LEU A 186 6.70 -14.95 -7.22
C LEU A 186 6.05 -15.65 -8.42
N ASP A 187 6.35 -16.93 -8.58
CA ASP A 187 5.68 -17.81 -9.54
C ASP A 187 4.20 -18.04 -9.18
N PRO A 188 3.38 -18.71 -10.02
CA PRO A 188 1.99 -19.02 -9.70
C PRO A 188 1.77 -19.71 -8.36
N ALA A 189 2.66 -20.64 -7.98
CA ALA A 189 2.57 -21.34 -6.70
C ALA A 189 2.88 -20.41 -5.52
N ALA A 190 3.88 -19.56 -5.67
CA ALA A 190 4.27 -18.58 -4.64
C ALA A 190 3.17 -17.53 -4.44
N LEU A 191 2.60 -16.96 -5.51
CA LEU A 191 1.51 -16.00 -5.39
C LEU A 191 0.30 -16.59 -4.67
N ALA A 192 -0.06 -17.84 -4.95
CA ALA A 192 -1.16 -18.51 -4.24
C ALA A 192 -0.82 -18.77 -2.76
N ARG A 193 0.42 -19.12 -2.42
CA ARG A 193 0.88 -19.25 -1.02
C ARG A 193 0.78 -17.93 -0.28
N GLU A 194 1.25 -16.85 -0.88
CA GLU A 194 1.16 -15.48 -0.35
C GLU A 194 -0.29 -15.06 -0.12
N ALA A 195 -1.16 -15.29 -1.10
CA ALA A 195 -2.58 -14.98 -0.97
C ALA A 195 -3.23 -15.73 0.20
N LYS A 196 -2.96 -17.03 0.34
CA LYS A 196 -3.44 -17.83 1.47
C LYS A 196 -2.88 -17.33 2.81
N ALA A 197 -1.61 -16.94 2.86
CA ALA A 197 -0.99 -16.40 4.07
C ALA A 197 -1.63 -15.06 4.48
N LEU A 198 -1.91 -14.17 3.54
CA LEU A 198 -2.56 -12.87 3.79
C LEU A 198 -4.04 -13.00 4.22
N LEU A 199 -4.70 -14.10 3.87
CA LEU A 199 -6.10 -14.37 4.26
C LEU A 199 -6.20 -15.20 5.56
N ARG A 200 -5.09 -15.77 6.02
CA ARG A 200 -5.07 -16.60 7.23
C ARG A 200 -5.51 -15.79 8.46
N GLY A 201 -6.33 -16.41 9.29
CA GLY A 201 -6.79 -15.81 10.55
C GLY A 201 -7.93 -14.79 10.41
N ILE A 202 -8.43 -14.53 9.19
CA ILE A 202 -9.63 -13.70 9.01
C ILE A 202 -10.86 -14.58 9.26
N THR A 203 -11.55 -14.32 10.35
CA THR A 203 -12.74 -15.06 10.75
C THR A 203 -13.81 -15.07 9.65
N GLY A 204 -14.35 -16.22 9.34
CA GLY A 204 -15.41 -16.38 8.34
C GLY A 204 -14.92 -16.47 6.89
N VAL A 205 -13.60 -16.41 6.65
CA VAL A 205 -13.02 -16.62 5.31
C VAL A 205 -12.72 -18.09 5.09
N ARG A 206 -13.18 -18.62 3.95
CA ARG A 206 -12.86 -19.97 3.45
C ARG A 206 -12.12 -19.85 2.14
N VAL A 207 -11.07 -20.64 1.94
CA VAL A 207 -10.23 -20.62 0.73
C VAL A 207 -10.28 -21.99 0.05
N ARG A 208 -10.42 -21.99 -1.29
CA ARG A 208 -10.33 -23.15 -2.18
C ARG A 208 -9.33 -22.86 -3.28
N GLU A 209 -8.69 -23.90 -3.80
CA GLU A 209 -7.70 -23.76 -4.88
C GLU A 209 -7.88 -24.90 -5.87
N PHE A 210 -7.86 -24.58 -7.18
CA PHE A 210 -7.88 -25.55 -8.28
C PHE A 210 -6.54 -25.41 -9.02
N VAL A 211 -5.82 -26.50 -9.24
CA VAL A 211 -4.44 -26.50 -9.76
C VAL A 211 -4.32 -27.40 -10.98
N GLY A 212 -3.72 -26.90 -12.05
CA GLY A 212 -3.39 -27.68 -13.25
C GLY A 212 -4.60 -28.41 -13.85
N PRO A 213 -4.58 -29.76 -13.92
CA PRO A 213 -5.68 -30.53 -14.50
C PRO A 213 -7.04 -30.34 -13.82
N ALA A 214 -7.04 -29.99 -12.53
CA ALA A 214 -8.30 -29.71 -11.83
C ALA A 214 -9.02 -28.46 -12.41
N LEU A 215 -8.33 -27.58 -13.11
CA LEU A 215 -8.96 -26.47 -13.83
C LEU A 215 -9.85 -26.97 -14.95
N LEU A 216 -9.38 -27.94 -15.75
CA LEU A 216 -10.18 -28.56 -16.85
C LEU A 216 -11.40 -29.28 -16.32
N ALA A 217 -11.24 -30.07 -15.25
CA ALA A 217 -12.33 -30.75 -14.59
C ALA A 217 -13.44 -29.80 -14.08
N ASN A 218 -13.08 -28.53 -13.83
CA ASN A 218 -14.02 -27.49 -13.40
C ASN A 218 -14.38 -26.50 -14.52
N LYS A 219 -14.14 -26.85 -15.79
CA LYS A 219 -14.46 -26.01 -16.98
C LYS A 219 -13.78 -24.62 -16.95
N LEU A 220 -12.54 -24.58 -16.47
CA LEU A 220 -11.72 -23.37 -16.37
C LEU A 220 -10.59 -23.42 -17.40
N GLY A 221 -10.93 -23.74 -18.65
CA GLY A 221 -9.98 -23.98 -19.74
C GLY A 221 -9.12 -22.76 -20.08
N GLY A 222 -9.64 -21.55 -20.01
CA GLY A 222 -8.90 -20.33 -20.32
C GLY A 222 -7.66 -20.15 -19.43
N ILE A 223 -7.78 -20.33 -18.10
CA ILE A 223 -6.62 -20.24 -17.19
C ILE A 223 -5.63 -21.37 -17.46
N HIS A 224 -6.16 -22.59 -17.71
CA HIS A 224 -5.33 -23.75 -18.02
C HIS A 224 -4.54 -23.53 -19.29
N ALA A 225 -5.16 -23.06 -20.36
CA ALA A 225 -4.53 -22.86 -21.65
C ALA A 225 -3.36 -21.86 -21.57
N VAL A 226 -3.57 -20.72 -20.89
CA VAL A 226 -2.52 -19.70 -20.73
C VAL A 226 -1.35 -20.24 -19.92
N GLY A 227 -1.61 -20.98 -18.84
CA GLY A 227 -0.57 -21.38 -17.89
C GLY A 227 0.00 -22.79 -18.09
N ARG A 228 -0.53 -23.61 -18.99
CA ARG A 228 -0.12 -25.02 -19.15
C ARG A 228 1.32 -25.21 -19.60
N CYS A 229 1.89 -24.18 -20.23
CA CYS A 229 3.26 -24.18 -20.74
C CYS A 229 4.32 -23.89 -19.66
N ALA A 230 3.92 -23.20 -18.59
CA ALA A 230 4.84 -22.82 -17.53
C ALA A 230 5.21 -24.03 -16.64
N VAL A 231 6.41 -23.97 -16.04
CA VAL A 231 6.87 -24.98 -15.06
C VAL A 231 5.95 -24.98 -13.84
N SER A 232 5.60 -23.80 -13.32
CA SER A 232 4.64 -23.67 -12.21
C SER A 232 3.21 -23.71 -12.73
N LYS A 233 2.47 -24.75 -12.34
CA LYS A 233 1.11 -25.03 -12.85
C LYS A 233 0.14 -23.87 -12.58
N PRO A 234 -0.73 -23.52 -13.57
CA PRO A 234 -1.76 -22.51 -13.39
C PRO A 234 -2.76 -22.92 -12.31
N ARG A 235 -3.39 -21.94 -11.70
CA ARG A 235 -4.32 -22.16 -10.61
C ARG A 235 -5.38 -21.08 -10.49
N LEU A 236 -6.54 -21.45 -10.02
CA LEU A 236 -7.56 -20.53 -9.58
C LEU A 236 -7.65 -20.60 -8.06
N LEU A 237 -7.44 -19.48 -7.39
CA LEU A 237 -7.67 -19.37 -5.95
C LEU A 237 -8.98 -18.61 -5.73
N GLN A 238 -9.89 -19.24 -4.99
CA GLN A 238 -11.15 -18.66 -4.59
C GLN A 238 -11.21 -18.51 -3.08
N ALA A 239 -11.59 -17.32 -2.60
CA ALA A 239 -11.92 -17.10 -1.20
C ALA A 239 -13.34 -16.58 -1.05
N THR A 240 -14.03 -17.00 0.00
CA THR A 240 -15.38 -16.54 0.30
C THR A 240 -15.47 -16.06 1.73
N PHE A 241 -16.20 -14.96 1.93
CA PHE A 241 -16.60 -14.42 3.22
C PHE A 241 -18.12 -14.27 3.23
N SER A 242 -18.78 -14.91 4.17
CA SER A 242 -20.25 -14.95 4.24
C SER A 242 -20.74 -14.58 5.64
N PRO A 243 -20.90 -13.30 5.93
CA PRO A 243 -21.44 -12.86 7.21
C PRO A 243 -22.93 -13.20 7.32
N ARG A 244 -23.40 -13.43 8.56
CA ARG A 244 -24.80 -13.70 8.82
C ARG A 244 -25.68 -12.54 8.34
N GLY A 245 -26.79 -12.82 7.67
CA GLY A 245 -27.73 -11.81 7.19
C GLY A 245 -27.23 -10.99 5.97
N ALA A 246 -26.23 -11.46 5.23
CA ALA A 246 -25.76 -10.80 4.02
C ALA A 246 -26.87 -10.70 2.97
N LYS A 247 -27.19 -9.45 2.56
CA LYS A 247 -28.23 -9.17 1.55
C LYS A 247 -27.69 -9.06 0.12
N LYS A 248 -26.42 -8.74 -0.04
CA LYS A 248 -25.76 -8.56 -1.34
C LYS A 248 -24.55 -9.47 -1.44
N HIS A 249 -24.21 -9.85 -2.66
CA HIS A 249 -23.00 -10.61 -3.00
C HIS A 249 -22.12 -9.78 -3.93
N VAL A 250 -20.88 -9.56 -3.55
CA VAL A 250 -19.88 -8.84 -4.35
C VAL A 250 -18.75 -9.81 -4.71
N ALA A 251 -18.44 -9.91 -5.98
CA ALA A 251 -17.30 -10.68 -6.48
C ALA A 251 -16.15 -9.73 -6.84
N LEU A 252 -14.96 -10.04 -6.38
CA LEU A 252 -13.70 -9.37 -6.71
C LEU A 252 -12.87 -10.36 -7.52
N VAL A 253 -12.65 -10.05 -8.80
CA VAL A 253 -11.92 -10.92 -9.74
C VAL A 253 -10.64 -10.23 -10.15
N GLY A 254 -9.51 -10.91 -10.02
CA GLY A 254 -8.19 -10.34 -10.30
C GLY A 254 -7.37 -11.16 -11.28
N LYS A 255 -6.81 -10.49 -12.30
CA LYS A 255 -5.79 -11.03 -13.19
C LYS A 255 -4.52 -11.26 -12.38
N GLY A 256 -4.02 -12.51 -12.40
CA GLY A 256 -2.86 -12.95 -11.63
C GLY A 256 -1.78 -13.55 -12.53
N ILE A 257 -1.46 -12.91 -13.66
CA ILE A 257 -0.38 -13.35 -14.53
C ILE A 257 0.95 -12.94 -13.91
N THR A 258 1.67 -13.90 -13.34
CA THR A 258 2.91 -13.63 -12.58
C THR A 258 4.05 -13.14 -13.46
N TYR A 259 4.06 -13.57 -14.71
CA TYR A 259 4.88 -13.00 -15.78
C TYR A 259 4.21 -13.23 -17.14
N ASP A 260 4.18 -12.21 -18.01
CA ASP A 260 3.54 -12.30 -19.31
C ASP A 260 4.54 -12.09 -20.45
N THR A 261 4.96 -13.19 -21.08
CA THR A 261 5.80 -13.16 -22.28
C THR A 261 5.02 -12.88 -23.57
N GLY A 262 3.67 -12.97 -23.52
CA GLY A 262 2.81 -12.99 -24.70
C GLY A 262 2.57 -14.40 -25.25
N GLY A 263 3.26 -15.42 -24.72
CA GLY A 263 3.21 -16.80 -25.26
C GLY A 263 3.82 -16.87 -26.67
N LEU A 264 3.21 -17.59 -27.59
CA LEU A 264 3.69 -17.66 -28.98
C LEU A 264 3.55 -16.33 -29.74
N ASN A 265 2.64 -15.45 -29.31
CA ASN A 265 2.60 -14.05 -29.76
C ASN A 265 3.51 -13.21 -28.85
N ILE A 266 4.83 -13.47 -28.95
CA ILE A 266 5.83 -12.93 -28.04
C ILE A 266 5.87 -11.40 -28.02
N LYS A 267 5.99 -10.84 -26.83
CA LYS A 267 6.20 -9.38 -26.65
C LYS A 267 7.61 -9.01 -27.09
N THR A 268 7.72 -8.21 -28.12
CA THR A 268 9.00 -7.77 -28.70
C THR A 268 9.46 -6.42 -28.15
N GLY A 269 10.76 -6.14 -28.26
CA GLY A 269 11.37 -4.90 -27.76
C GLY A 269 11.27 -4.78 -26.24
N SER A 270 10.96 -3.58 -25.73
CA SER A 270 10.83 -3.31 -24.29
C SER A 270 9.47 -3.71 -23.68
N ARG A 271 8.54 -4.25 -24.47
CA ARG A 271 7.16 -4.52 -24.01
C ARG A 271 7.06 -5.64 -22.96
N MET A 272 8.06 -6.52 -22.89
CA MET A 272 8.13 -7.58 -21.88
C MET A 272 8.64 -7.06 -20.53
N SER A 273 9.41 -5.97 -20.55
CA SER A 273 9.92 -5.35 -19.33
C SER A 273 8.76 -4.85 -18.46
N GLY A 274 8.81 -5.13 -17.15
CA GLY A 274 7.74 -4.76 -16.21
C GLY A 274 6.57 -5.74 -16.16
N MET A 275 6.52 -6.79 -16.99
CA MET A 275 5.44 -7.78 -17.00
C MET A 275 5.35 -8.63 -15.71
N LYS A 276 6.29 -8.50 -14.79
CA LYS A 276 6.16 -8.97 -13.42
C LYS A 276 4.96 -8.35 -12.70
N GLY A 277 4.54 -7.15 -13.12
CA GLY A 277 3.40 -6.43 -12.58
C GLY A 277 2.04 -6.85 -13.16
N ASP A 278 1.99 -7.79 -14.09
CA ASP A 278 0.74 -8.23 -14.76
C ASP A 278 -0.20 -9.03 -13.82
N MET A 279 0.25 -9.28 -12.60
CA MET A 279 -0.54 -9.80 -11.50
C MET A 279 -1.05 -8.71 -10.53
N GLY A 280 -0.83 -7.44 -10.83
CA GLY A 280 -1.22 -6.32 -9.97
C GLY A 280 -2.72 -6.25 -9.71
N GLY A 281 -3.55 -6.68 -10.67
CA GLY A 281 -4.99 -6.82 -10.48
C GLY A 281 -5.35 -7.82 -9.38
N ALA A 282 -4.70 -8.99 -9.35
CA ALA A 282 -4.88 -9.98 -8.28
C ALA A 282 -4.42 -9.44 -6.93
N ALA A 283 -3.27 -8.76 -6.88
CA ALA A 283 -2.77 -8.15 -5.65
C ALA A 283 -3.71 -7.07 -5.09
N ALA A 284 -4.28 -6.24 -5.97
CA ALA A 284 -5.21 -5.19 -5.58
C ALA A 284 -6.52 -5.74 -5.01
N VAL A 285 -7.16 -6.70 -5.70
CA VAL A 285 -8.44 -7.27 -5.23
C VAL A 285 -8.25 -8.17 -4.01
N LEU A 286 -7.11 -8.84 -3.86
CA LEU A 286 -6.74 -9.56 -2.64
C LEU A 286 -6.67 -8.61 -1.43
N GLY A 287 -6.01 -7.46 -1.61
CA GLY A 287 -5.95 -6.42 -0.60
C GLY A 287 -7.33 -5.87 -0.25
N ALA A 288 -8.15 -5.56 -1.24
CA ALA A 288 -9.51 -5.07 -1.04
C ALA A 288 -10.40 -6.09 -0.30
N PHE A 289 -10.36 -7.36 -0.70
CA PHE A 289 -11.08 -8.43 -0.02
C PHE A 289 -10.67 -8.55 1.45
N ARG A 290 -9.35 -8.53 1.71
CA ARG A 290 -8.82 -8.58 3.07
C ARG A 290 -9.35 -7.44 3.93
N VAL A 291 -9.28 -6.20 3.42
CA VAL A 291 -9.77 -5.00 4.14
C VAL A 291 -11.26 -5.13 4.45
N LEU A 292 -12.07 -5.47 3.46
CA LEU A 292 -13.51 -5.60 3.61
C LEU A 292 -13.89 -6.69 4.62
N ALA A 293 -13.30 -7.89 4.49
CA ALA A 293 -13.59 -9.00 5.39
C ALA A 293 -13.13 -8.71 6.83
N SER A 294 -11.94 -8.11 7.01
CA SER A 294 -11.40 -7.76 8.33
C SER A 294 -12.12 -6.60 8.99
N SER A 295 -12.76 -5.72 8.23
CA SER A 295 -13.44 -4.52 8.74
C SER A 295 -14.95 -4.69 8.97
N GLY A 296 -15.44 -5.93 8.90
CA GLY A 296 -16.86 -6.23 9.20
C GLY A 296 -17.81 -5.87 8.07
N CYS A 297 -17.44 -6.13 6.82
CA CYS A 297 -18.33 -5.98 5.68
C CYS A 297 -19.63 -6.77 5.89
N LYS A 298 -20.78 -6.14 5.62
CA LYS A 298 -22.11 -6.76 5.80
C LYS A 298 -22.58 -7.55 4.57
N HIS A 299 -21.77 -7.61 3.52
CA HIS A 299 -22.09 -8.31 2.27
C HIS A 299 -21.32 -9.61 2.15
N LYS A 300 -21.88 -10.59 1.45
CA LYS A 300 -21.13 -11.76 1.02
C LYS A 300 -20.07 -11.32 0.02
N LEU A 301 -18.85 -11.78 0.20
CA LEU A 301 -17.73 -11.48 -0.70
C LEU A 301 -17.22 -12.78 -1.32
N SER A 302 -16.91 -12.73 -2.61
CA SER A 302 -16.09 -13.73 -3.29
C SER A 302 -14.86 -13.05 -3.86
N LEU A 303 -13.69 -13.64 -3.63
CA LEU A 303 -12.45 -13.32 -4.28
C LEU A 303 -12.13 -14.43 -5.26
N VAL A 304 -11.75 -14.07 -6.48
CA VAL A 304 -11.28 -15.00 -7.51
C VAL A 304 -9.97 -14.48 -8.07
N LEU A 305 -8.89 -15.22 -7.89
CA LEU A 305 -7.58 -14.91 -8.44
C LEU A 305 -7.27 -15.93 -9.55
N CYS A 306 -7.17 -15.43 -10.78
CA CYS A 306 -6.81 -16.24 -11.95
C CYS A 306 -5.29 -16.19 -12.11
N ILE A 307 -4.59 -17.19 -11.58
CA ILE A 307 -3.13 -17.19 -11.44
C ILE A 307 -2.51 -18.12 -12.48
N ALA A 308 -1.64 -17.55 -13.32
CA ALA A 308 -0.89 -18.28 -14.32
C ALA A 308 0.41 -17.53 -14.67
N GLU A 309 1.31 -18.22 -15.33
CA GLU A 309 2.44 -17.60 -16.03
C GLU A 309 2.24 -17.84 -17.52
N ASN A 310 2.28 -16.79 -18.33
CA ASN A 310 2.22 -16.90 -19.79
C ASN A 310 3.63 -17.11 -20.34
N ALA A 311 4.03 -18.38 -20.44
CA ALA A 311 5.36 -18.80 -20.83
C ALA A 311 5.40 -19.26 -22.29
N ILE A 312 6.63 -19.37 -22.84
CA ILE A 312 6.92 -19.89 -24.17
C ILE A 312 7.41 -21.33 -24.05
N GLY A 313 6.90 -22.21 -24.89
CA GLY A 313 7.33 -23.60 -24.94
C GLY A 313 6.38 -24.48 -25.75
N PRO A 314 6.64 -25.78 -25.83
CA PRO A 314 5.92 -26.69 -26.73
C PRO A 314 4.44 -26.85 -26.37
N ALA A 315 4.06 -26.61 -25.13
CA ALA A 315 2.67 -26.71 -24.67
C ALA A 315 1.92 -25.37 -24.71
N ALA A 316 2.54 -24.27 -25.21
CA ALA A 316 1.86 -22.99 -25.29
C ALA A 316 0.64 -23.06 -26.20
N TYR A 317 -0.44 -22.35 -25.84
CA TYR A 317 -1.59 -22.19 -26.72
C TYR A 317 -1.22 -21.33 -27.92
N LYS A 318 -1.88 -21.57 -29.05
CA LYS A 318 -1.62 -20.86 -30.31
C LYS A 318 -2.66 -19.78 -30.53
N PRO A 319 -2.29 -18.66 -31.22
CA PRO A 319 -3.30 -17.83 -31.85
C PRO A 319 -4.32 -18.71 -32.61
N ASP A 320 -5.58 -18.31 -32.58
CA ASP A 320 -6.72 -19.03 -33.17
C ASP A 320 -7.15 -20.34 -32.46
N ASP A 321 -6.48 -20.76 -31.38
CA ASP A 321 -7.01 -21.83 -30.54
C ASP A 321 -8.39 -21.46 -29.96
N VAL A 322 -9.34 -22.35 -30.06
CA VAL A 322 -10.62 -22.26 -29.35
C VAL A 322 -10.48 -23.00 -28.03
N VAL A 323 -10.62 -22.29 -26.95
CA VAL A 323 -10.46 -22.83 -25.60
C VAL A 323 -11.82 -22.90 -24.90
N VAL A 324 -12.17 -24.08 -24.39
CA VAL A 324 -13.44 -24.35 -23.71
C VAL A 324 -13.21 -24.49 -22.21
#